data_5bf35b4a7855adcb8e2681c81d4106e4
#
_entry.id   5bf35b4a7855adcb8e2681c81d4106e4
#
_cell.length_a   1.000
_cell.length_b   1.000
_cell.length_c   1.000
_cell.angle_alpha   90.00
_cell.angle_beta   90.00
_cell.angle_gamma   90.00
#
_symmetry.space_group_name_H-M   'P 1'
#
loop_
_entity.id
_entity.type
_entity.pdbx_description
1 polymer ?
#
loop_
_entity_poly.entity_id
_entity_poly.type
_entity_poly.pdbx_seq_one_letter_code
_entity_poly.pdbx_strand_id
1 'polypeptide(L)'
;IRIQNNTTPEILKSLQNGRLDLAVVTTPFELHDALACEDLLTFREVPAGGPDYAALSDRPMTLKEFRLHSIIGLGYGTASYEYYRKVFIEQHLDYEPAMEVATADLVIPLLQNNLGVGFVPEPLAAPFFENDSLVPLTLNVPLPSREVKMLWDKSRSQSRATATFCSYLRERCQRNLPILDPENESVAGN
;
A
#
# COMPACT_ATOMS: atom_id res chain seq x y z
N ILE A 1 3.84 23.23 1.48
CA ILE A 1 3.64 21.81 1.83
C ILE A 1 4.94 21.08 1.53
N ARG A 2 5.39 20.23 2.46
CA ARG A 2 6.51 19.30 2.26
C ARG A 2 5.96 17.88 2.38
N ILE A 3 6.16 17.07 1.36
CA ILE A 3 5.76 15.66 1.34
C ILE A 3 7.01 14.81 1.57
N GLN A 4 6.88 13.76 2.41
CA GLN A 4 7.92 12.79 2.68
C GLN A 4 7.33 11.39 2.53
N ASN A 5 8.10 10.49 1.93
CA ASN A 5 7.76 9.07 1.85
C ASN A 5 8.77 8.28 2.70
N ASN A 6 8.27 7.60 3.71
CA ASN A 6 9.05 6.82 4.67
C ASN A 6 8.25 5.59 5.09
N THR A 7 8.88 4.69 5.84
CA THR A 7 8.17 3.54 6.42
C THR A 7 7.16 3.98 7.48
N THR A 8 6.08 3.23 7.66
CA THR A 8 5.04 3.54 8.66
C THR A 8 5.62 3.80 10.06
N PRO A 9 6.55 2.98 10.61
CA PRO A 9 7.16 3.26 11.91
C PRO A 9 7.92 4.60 11.98
N GLU A 10 8.64 4.97 10.91
CA GLU A 10 9.37 6.24 10.84
C GLU A 10 8.42 7.44 10.75
N ILE A 11 7.33 7.29 10.00
CA ILE A 11 6.26 8.29 9.89
C ILE A 11 5.60 8.51 11.24
N LEU A 12 5.21 7.45 11.96
CA LEU A 12 4.60 7.55 13.28
C LEU A 12 5.52 8.25 14.28
N LYS A 13 6.81 7.88 14.31
CA LYS A 13 7.82 8.53 15.14
C LYS A 13 7.99 10.01 14.79
N SER A 14 7.97 10.35 13.50
CA SER A 14 8.10 11.74 13.03
C SER A 14 6.88 12.58 13.41
N LEU A 15 5.69 12.00 13.35
CA LEU A 15 4.43 12.63 13.77
C LEU A 15 4.43 12.92 15.28
N GLN A 16 4.80 11.92 16.12
CA GLN A 16 4.91 12.07 17.56
C GLN A 16 5.92 13.14 17.98
N ASN A 17 7.05 13.24 17.27
CA ASN A 17 8.07 14.25 17.51
C ASN A 17 7.75 15.63 16.89
N GLY A 18 6.58 15.77 16.23
CA GLY A 18 6.14 17.01 15.61
C GLY A 18 6.96 17.47 14.42
N ARG A 19 7.62 16.55 13.75
CA ARG A 19 8.31 16.80 12.48
C ARG A 19 7.36 16.74 11.29
N LEU A 20 6.19 16.13 11.49
CA LEU A 20 5.08 16.05 10.54
C LEU A 20 3.82 16.57 11.23
N ASP A 21 2.99 17.29 10.48
CA ASP A 21 1.68 17.77 10.93
C ASP A 21 0.58 16.73 10.66
N LEU A 22 0.75 15.93 9.63
CA LEU A 22 -0.19 14.94 9.14
C LEU A 22 0.55 13.74 8.59
N ALA A 23 -0.02 12.56 8.73
CA ALA A 23 0.44 11.33 8.10
C ALA A 23 -0.71 10.58 7.43
N VAL A 24 -0.41 9.92 6.32
CA VAL A 24 -1.29 8.95 5.68
C VAL A 24 -0.52 7.63 5.61
N VAL A 25 -1.04 6.59 6.24
CA VAL A 25 -0.38 5.30 6.38
C VAL A 25 -1.33 4.15 6.13
N THR A 26 -0.79 2.96 5.86
CA THR A 26 -1.58 1.73 5.70
C THR A 26 -1.42 0.83 6.91
N THR A 27 -2.50 0.10 7.25
CA THR A 27 -2.44 -0.93 8.30
C THR A 27 -1.58 -2.13 7.85
N PRO A 28 -1.00 -2.94 8.79
CA PRO A 28 -1.11 -2.82 10.24
C PRO A 28 -0.10 -1.84 10.86
N PHE A 29 -0.48 -1.20 11.93
CA PHE A 29 0.40 -0.47 12.84
C PHE A 29 -0.24 -0.34 14.22
N GLU A 30 0.54 -0.05 15.24
CA GLU A 30 0.05 0.26 16.58
C GLU A 30 -0.21 1.77 16.71
N LEU A 31 -1.43 2.13 17.08
CA LEU A 31 -1.81 3.53 17.28
C LEU A 31 -1.40 3.98 18.68
N HIS A 32 -0.56 5.00 18.76
CA HIS A 32 -0.19 5.62 20.03
C HIS A 32 -1.31 6.54 20.53
N ASP A 33 -1.56 6.57 21.86
CA ASP A 33 -2.65 7.33 22.49
C ASP A 33 -2.64 8.83 22.19
N ALA A 34 -1.47 9.42 21.95
CA ALA A 34 -1.33 10.83 21.61
C ALA A 34 -1.81 11.16 20.18
N LEU A 35 -1.97 10.16 19.32
CA LEU A 35 -2.37 10.35 17.93
C LEU A 35 -3.88 10.17 17.75
N ALA A 36 -4.47 11.04 16.96
CA ALA A 36 -5.79 10.83 16.37
C ALA A 36 -5.65 10.03 15.08
N CYS A 37 -6.68 9.26 14.76
CA CYS A 37 -6.71 8.41 13.58
C CYS A 37 -8.10 8.49 12.93
N GLU A 38 -8.12 8.57 11.61
CA GLU A 38 -9.34 8.57 10.80
C GLU A 38 -9.16 7.63 9.61
N ASP A 39 -10.18 6.83 9.33
CA ASP A 39 -10.19 5.91 8.19
C ASP A 39 -10.52 6.68 6.91
N LEU A 40 -9.67 6.54 5.90
CA LEU A 40 -9.87 7.16 4.61
C LEU A 40 -10.51 6.20 3.59
N LEU A 41 -9.93 5.01 3.47
CA LEU A 41 -10.44 3.98 2.57
C LEU A 41 -9.95 2.59 2.98
N THR A 42 -10.66 1.57 2.51
CA THR A 42 -10.27 0.16 2.62
C THR A 42 -9.88 -0.34 1.23
N PHE A 43 -8.86 -1.18 1.15
CA PHE A 43 -8.42 -1.79 -0.09
C PHE A 43 -8.03 -3.26 0.11
N ARG A 44 -7.97 -3.99 -0.98
CA ARG A 44 -7.50 -5.38 -1.00
C ARG A 44 -6.08 -5.43 -1.58
N GLU A 45 -5.30 -6.38 -1.08
CA GLU A 45 -4.06 -6.78 -1.70
C GLU A 45 -4.36 -7.92 -2.69
N VAL A 46 -3.77 -7.85 -3.88
CA VAL A 46 -3.94 -8.84 -4.93
C VAL A 46 -2.57 -9.46 -5.22
N PRO A 47 -2.44 -10.79 -5.16
CA PRO A 47 -1.25 -11.46 -5.68
C PRO A 47 -1.19 -11.24 -7.19
N ALA A 48 -0.02 -10.93 -7.71
CA ALA A 48 0.16 -10.65 -9.13
C ALA A 48 1.52 -11.14 -9.65
N GLY A 49 1.58 -11.36 -10.95
CA GLY A 49 2.81 -11.58 -11.70
C GLY A 49 2.79 -10.80 -13.00
N GLY A 50 3.88 -10.81 -13.74
CA GLY A 50 3.91 -10.28 -15.10
C GLY A 50 3.29 -11.26 -16.10
N PRO A 51 3.28 -10.94 -17.42
CA PRO A 51 2.61 -11.74 -18.44
C PRO A 51 3.09 -13.21 -18.53
N ASP A 52 4.37 -13.49 -18.24
CA ASP A 52 4.92 -14.85 -18.25
C ASP A 52 4.32 -15.75 -17.17
N TYR A 53 3.67 -15.16 -16.15
CA TYR A 53 2.98 -15.87 -15.07
C TYR A 53 1.49 -16.14 -15.36
N ALA A 54 1.00 -15.85 -16.58
CA ALA A 54 -0.40 -16.01 -16.96
C ALA A 54 -0.96 -17.43 -16.69
N ALA A 55 -0.17 -18.47 -16.93
CA ALA A 55 -0.58 -19.85 -16.64
C ALA A 55 -0.87 -20.13 -15.14
N LEU A 56 -0.39 -19.28 -14.22
CA LEU A 56 -0.68 -19.42 -12.80
C LEU A 56 -2.06 -18.87 -12.42
N SER A 57 -2.70 -18.10 -13.30
CA SER A 57 -4.05 -17.56 -13.06
C SER A 57 -5.18 -18.56 -13.32
N ASP A 58 -4.90 -19.68 -13.99
CA ASP A 58 -5.89 -20.68 -14.39
C ASP A 58 -6.62 -21.33 -13.19
N ARG A 59 -5.99 -21.35 -12.03
CA ARG A 59 -6.56 -21.89 -10.79
C ARG A 59 -6.04 -21.22 -9.54
N PRO A 60 -6.80 -21.26 -8.45
CA PRO A 60 -6.27 -20.84 -7.15
C PRO A 60 -5.04 -21.65 -6.76
N MET A 61 -4.01 -20.99 -6.24
CA MET A 61 -2.79 -21.59 -5.73
C MET A 61 -2.69 -21.48 -4.22
N THR A 62 -1.91 -22.36 -3.61
CA THR A 62 -1.55 -22.27 -2.19
C THR A 62 -0.42 -21.28 -1.99
N LEU A 63 -0.27 -20.72 -0.78
CA LEU A 63 0.91 -19.92 -0.44
C LEU A 63 2.22 -20.72 -0.55
N LYS A 64 2.16 -22.04 -0.35
CA LYS A 64 3.31 -22.93 -0.56
C LYS A 64 3.74 -22.98 -2.02
N GLU A 65 2.79 -23.03 -2.97
CA GLU A 65 3.09 -22.94 -4.41
C GLU A 65 3.59 -21.53 -4.77
N PHE A 66 2.97 -20.47 -4.23
CA PHE A 66 3.39 -19.10 -4.45
C PHE A 66 4.87 -18.87 -4.06
N ARG A 67 5.32 -19.46 -2.95
CA ARG A 67 6.73 -19.41 -2.51
C ARG A 67 7.74 -20.11 -3.44
N LEU A 68 7.31 -20.94 -4.36
CA LEU A 68 8.21 -21.55 -5.34
C LEU A 68 8.71 -20.54 -6.39
N HIS A 69 8.07 -19.38 -6.46
CA HIS A 69 8.46 -18.27 -7.33
C HIS A 69 9.24 -17.22 -6.55
N SER A 70 10.05 -16.43 -7.24
CA SER A 70 10.73 -15.27 -6.64
C SER A 70 9.70 -14.28 -6.15
N ILE A 71 9.57 -14.10 -4.83
CA ILE A 71 8.66 -13.09 -4.25
C ILE A 71 9.34 -11.73 -4.28
N ILE A 72 8.63 -10.73 -4.82
CA ILE A 72 9.02 -9.33 -4.77
C ILE A 72 8.14 -8.66 -3.73
N GLY A 73 8.73 -8.05 -2.73
CA GLY A 73 7.99 -7.43 -1.63
C GLY A 73 8.72 -6.26 -0.99
N LEU A 74 8.08 -5.65 -0.01
CA LEU A 74 8.71 -4.59 0.78
C LEU A 74 9.62 -5.21 1.84
N GLY A 75 10.70 -4.48 2.18
CA GLY A 75 11.69 -4.94 3.14
C GLY A 75 11.17 -5.05 4.57
N TYR A 76 11.94 -5.76 5.38
CA TYR A 76 11.71 -5.96 6.81
C TYR A 76 11.47 -4.62 7.55
N GLY A 77 10.56 -4.63 8.52
CA GLY A 77 10.21 -3.46 9.32
C GLY A 77 9.20 -2.52 8.64
N THR A 78 8.68 -2.84 7.46
CA THR A 78 7.56 -2.13 6.87
C THR A 78 6.21 -2.73 7.30
N ALA A 79 5.15 -1.92 7.31
CA ALA A 79 3.79 -2.41 7.61
C ALA A 79 3.34 -3.51 6.64
N SER A 80 3.72 -3.42 5.37
CA SER A 80 3.38 -4.44 4.37
C SER A 80 4.14 -5.74 4.59
N TYR A 81 5.42 -5.69 4.95
CA TYR A 81 6.18 -6.89 5.32
C TYR A 81 5.51 -7.62 6.49
N GLU A 82 5.16 -6.90 7.57
CA GLU A 82 4.52 -7.50 8.75
C GLU A 82 3.13 -8.04 8.43
N TYR A 83 2.40 -7.39 7.54
CA TYR A 83 1.10 -7.87 7.05
C TYR A 83 1.24 -9.22 6.34
N TYR A 84 2.14 -9.34 5.34
CA TYR A 84 2.32 -10.59 4.61
C TYR A 84 2.94 -11.67 5.47
N ARG A 85 3.93 -11.31 6.30
CA ARG A 85 4.52 -12.23 7.25
C ARG A 85 3.46 -12.90 8.15
N LYS A 86 2.48 -12.12 8.64
CA LYS A 86 1.37 -12.67 9.44
C LYS A 86 0.54 -13.68 8.63
N VAL A 87 0.17 -13.36 7.40
CA VAL A 87 -0.60 -14.25 6.52
C VAL A 87 0.15 -15.57 6.28
N PHE A 88 1.46 -15.50 6.04
CA PHE A 88 2.28 -16.69 5.83
C PHE A 88 2.42 -17.55 7.10
N ILE A 89 2.65 -16.92 8.25
CA ILE A 89 2.75 -17.62 9.55
C ILE A 89 1.44 -18.36 9.90
N GLU A 90 0.29 -17.80 9.61
CA GLU A 90 -1.02 -18.43 9.81
C GLU A 90 -1.16 -19.72 8.97
N GLN A 91 -0.38 -19.87 7.91
CA GLN A 91 -0.27 -21.07 7.08
C GLN A 91 0.98 -21.92 7.40
N HIS A 92 1.65 -21.65 8.54
CA HIS A 92 2.90 -22.32 8.96
C HIS A 92 4.04 -22.19 7.95
N LEU A 93 4.13 -21.03 7.29
CA LEU A 93 5.15 -20.70 6.30
C LEU A 93 5.91 -19.44 6.72
N ASP A 94 7.16 -19.34 6.27
CA ASP A 94 7.94 -18.10 6.40
C ASP A 94 7.72 -17.21 5.17
N TYR A 95 7.65 -15.91 5.40
CA TYR A 95 7.62 -14.90 4.33
C TYR A 95 9.03 -14.37 4.11
N GLU A 96 9.62 -14.76 2.99
CA GLU A 96 11.00 -14.40 2.63
C GLU A 96 11.00 -13.86 1.19
N PRO A 97 10.89 -12.54 1.00
CA PRO A 97 11.02 -11.94 -0.33
C PRO A 97 12.41 -12.20 -0.90
N ALA A 98 12.49 -12.68 -2.15
CA ALA A 98 13.74 -12.83 -2.88
C ALA A 98 14.29 -11.47 -3.36
N MET A 99 13.39 -10.48 -3.55
CA MET A 99 13.73 -9.08 -3.85
C MET A 99 12.96 -8.17 -2.93
N GLU A 100 13.67 -7.25 -2.29
CA GLU A 100 13.10 -6.22 -1.42
C GLU A 100 13.16 -4.85 -2.08
N VAL A 101 12.05 -4.13 -2.05
CA VAL A 101 11.94 -2.75 -2.54
C VAL A 101 11.49 -1.81 -1.43
N ALA A 102 11.76 -0.52 -1.61
CA ALA A 102 11.47 0.49 -0.59
C ALA A 102 9.97 0.86 -0.52
N THR A 103 9.26 0.82 -1.65
CA THR A 103 7.87 1.29 -1.78
C THR A 103 7.05 0.36 -2.67
N ALA A 104 5.73 0.31 -2.46
CA ALA A 104 4.84 -0.61 -3.17
C ALA A 104 4.76 -0.33 -4.69
N ASP A 105 4.92 0.93 -5.10
CA ASP A 105 4.93 1.33 -6.51
C ASP A 105 6.12 0.73 -7.28
N LEU A 106 7.23 0.42 -6.60
CA LEU A 106 8.39 -0.26 -7.22
C LEU A 106 8.14 -1.76 -7.47
N VAL A 107 7.17 -2.37 -6.79
CA VAL A 107 6.83 -3.78 -7.04
C VAL A 107 6.26 -3.95 -8.46
N ILE A 108 5.35 -3.06 -8.88
CA ILE A 108 4.65 -3.15 -10.16
C ILE A 108 5.60 -3.28 -11.36
N PRO A 109 6.57 -2.36 -11.59
CA PRO A 109 7.46 -2.47 -12.74
C PRO A 109 8.35 -3.73 -12.73
N LEU A 110 8.69 -4.26 -11.56
CA LEU A 110 9.45 -5.51 -11.46
C LEU A 110 8.58 -6.71 -11.85
N LEU A 111 7.31 -6.73 -11.44
CA LEU A 111 6.36 -7.76 -11.87
C LEU A 111 6.12 -7.68 -13.38
N GLN A 112 5.91 -6.49 -13.95
CA GLN A 112 5.71 -6.29 -15.40
C GLN A 112 6.88 -6.83 -16.23
N ASN A 113 8.09 -6.79 -15.68
CA ASN A 113 9.29 -7.34 -16.31
C ASN A 113 9.53 -8.82 -15.96
N ASN A 114 8.52 -9.52 -15.45
CA ASN A 114 8.54 -10.99 -15.16
C ASN A 114 9.65 -11.42 -14.18
N LEU A 115 10.08 -10.52 -13.27
CA LEU A 115 11.15 -10.82 -12.32
C LEU A 115 10.68 -11.68 -11.14
N GLY A 116 9.36 -11.88 -11.01
CA GLY A 116 8.79 -12.69 -9.94
C GLY A 116 7.29 -12.49 -9.79
N VAL A 117 6.79 -12.88 -8.64
CA VAL A 117 5.42 -12.67 -8.19
C VAL A 117 5.42 -11.77 -6.94
N GLY A 118 4.33 -11.10 -6.65
CA GLY A 118 4.26 -10.23 -5.48
C GLY A 118 2.82 -9.91 -5.11
N PHE A 119 2.68 -9.08 -4.10
CA PHE A 119 1.39 -8.55 -3.68
C PHE A 119 1.34 -7.07 -3.98
N VAL A 120 0.22 -6.60 -4.51
CA VAL A 120 0.01 -5.21 -4.89
C VAL A 120 -1.36 -4.72 -4.42
N PRO A 121 -1.47 -3.47 -3.96
CA PRO A 121 -2.77 -2.88 -3.68
C PRO A 121 -3.63 -2.85 -4.95
N GLU A 122 -4.84 -3.43 -4.89
CA GLU A 122 -5.75 -3.52 -6.03
C GLU A 122 -5.98 -2.16 -6.73
N PRO A 123 -6.19 -1.03 -6.01
CA PRO A 123 -6.38 0.25 -6.66
C PRO A 123 -5.17 0.76 -7.47
N LEU A 124 -3.95 0.36 -7.07
CA LEU A 124 -2.73 0.69 -7.82
C LEU A 124 -2.52 -0.23 -9.01
N ALA A 125 -2.95 -1.49 -8.89
CA ALA A 125 -2.72 -2.52 -9.91
C ALA A 125 -3.81 -2.54 -11.00
N ALA A 126 -5.02 -2.04 -10.74
CA ALA A 126 -6.15 -2.11 -11.63
C ALA A 126 -5.84 -1.67 -13.07
N PRO A 127 -5.18 -0.53 -13.35
CA PRO A 127 -4.87 -0.12 -14.72
C PRO A 127 -3.93 -1.10 -15.45
N PHE A 128 -3.10 -1.83 -14.70
CA PHE A 128 -2.14 -2.79 -15.25
C PHE A 128 -2.78 -4.16 -15.49
N PHE A 129 -3.86 -4.48 -14.78
CA PHE A 129 -4.70 -5.63 -15.08
C PHE A 129 -5.56 -5.39 -16.32
N GLU A 130 -6.10 -4.16 -16.48
CA GLU A 130 -6.92 -3.78 -17.64
C GLU A 130 -6.16 -3.80 -18.97
N ASN A 131 -4.86 -3.55 -18.96
CA ASN A 131 -4.00 -3.56 -20.16
C ASN A 131 -3.13 -4.82 -20.28
N ASP A 132 -3.42 -5.87 -19.49
CA ASP A 132 -2.73 -7.16 -19.48
C ASP A 132 -1.21 -7.07 -19.20
N SER A 133 -0.71 -5.96 -18.67
CA SER A 133 0.70 -5.82 -18.29
C SER A 133 1.03 -6.43 -16.93
N LEU A 134 0.00 -6.73 -16.13
CA LEU A 134 0.04 -7.60 -14.96
C LEU A 134 -1.07 -8.65 -15.04
N VAL A 135 -0.82 -9.80 -14.44
CA VAL A 135 -1.78 -10.89 -14.32
C VAL A 135 -2.17 -11.05 -12.86
N PRO A 136 -3.46 -10.90 -12.51
CA PRO A 136 -3.91 -11.17 -11.15
C PRO A 136 -3.88 -12.68 -10.89
N LEU A 137 -3.31 -13.06 -9.75
CA LEU A 137 -3.26 -14.44 -9.29
C LEU A 137 -4.28 -14.66 -8.18
N THR A 138 -4.74 -15.87 -8.00
CA THR A 138 -5.70 -16.23 -6.96
C THR A 138 -5.05 -17.14 -5.94
N LEU A 139 -5.18 -16.85 -4.66
CA LEU A 139 -4.78 -17.73 -3.57
C LEU A 139 -6.00 -18.48 -3.01
N ASN A 140 -5.77 -19.70 -2.51
CA ASN A 140 -6.77 -20.49 -1.80
C ASN A 140 -7.00 -20.04 -0.35
N VAL A 141 -6.25 -19.04 0.11
CA VAL A 141 -6.41 -18.38 1.42
C VAL A 141 -6.82 -16.93 1.21
N PRO A 142 -7.73 -16.38 2.05
CA PRO A 142 -8.10 -14.99 1.95
C PRO A 142 -6.96 -14.09 2.42
N LEU A 143 -6.77 -12.97 1.73
CA LEU A 143 -5.96 -11.87 2.21
C LEU A 143 -6.89 -10.88 2.93
N PRO A 144 -6.68 -10.61 4.24
CA PRO A 144 -7.46 -9.62 4.96
C PRO A 144 -7.38 -8.24 4.27
N SER A 145 -8.48 -7.50 4.24
CA SER A 145 -8.46 -6.12 3.74
C SER A 145 -7.55 -5.24 4.59
N ARG A 146 -6.96 -4.24 3.97
CA ARG A 146 -6.15 -3.22 4.64
C ARG A 146 -6.85 -1.86 4.54
N GLU A 147 -6.46 -0.97 5.43
CA GLU A 147 -7.02 0.38 5.50
C GLU A 147 -5.93 1.41 5.28
N VAL A 148 -6.31 2.49 4.61
CA VAL A 148 -5.53 3.73 4.58
C VAL A 148 -6.09 4.64 5.65
N LYS A 149 -5.23 5.10 6.54
CA LYS A 149 -5.61 5.93 7.68
C LYS A 149 -4.85 7.25 7.66
N MET A 150 -5.55 8.30 8.04
CA MET A 150 -5.00 9.64 8.25
C MET A 150 -4.77 9.85 9.75
N LEU A 151 -3.57 10.30 10.13
CA LEU A 151 -3.18 10.49 11.51
C LEU A 151 -2.63 11.88 11.76
N TRP A 152 -2.87 12.42 12.96
CA TRP A 152 -2.30 13.67 13.46
C TRP A 152 -2.15 13.65 14.98
N ASP A 153 -1.33 14.54 15.52
CA ASP A 153 -1.15 14.69 16.96
C ASP A 153 -2.36 15.44 17.56
N LYS A 154 -3.05 14.82 18.53
CA LYS A 154 -4.22 15.39 19.23
C LYS A 154 -3.91 16.69 19.98
N SER A 155 -2.67 16.82 20.46
CA SER A 155 -2.25 17.95 21.29
C SER A 155 -1.91 19.20 20.47
N ARG A 156 -1.81 19.09 19.15
CA ARG A 156 -1.38 20.17 18.27
C ARG A 156 -2.53 20.76 17.48
N SER A 157 -2.58 22.07 17.41
CA SER A 157 -3.51 22.77 16.53
C SER A 157 -3.07 22.56 15.07
N GLN A 158 -3.99 22.11 14.24
CA GLN A 158 -3.73 21.99 12.80
C GLN A 158 -3.59 23.38 12.16
N SER A 159 -2.59 23.54 11.31
CA SER A 159 -2.49 24.74 10.47
C SER A 159 -3.67 24.79 9.49
N ARG A 160 -3.98 25.97 8.97
CA ARG A 160 -5.02 26.13 7.94
C ARG A 160 -4.74 25.27 6.71
N ALA A 161 -3.47 25.19 6.30
CA ALA A 161 -3.06 24.37 5.17
C ALA A 161 -3.30 22.86 5.44
N THR A 162 -2.95 22.38 6.65
CA THR A 162 -3.19 21.00 7.05
C THR A 162 -4.69 20.69 7.08
N ALA A 163 -5.51 21.56 7.68
CA ALA A 163 -6.95 21.36 7.75
C ALA A 163 -7.60 21.32 6.34
N THR A 164 -7.17 22.20 5.43
CA THR A 164 -7.64 22.19 4.04
C THR A 164 -7.26 20.90 3.33
N PHE A 165 -6.03 20.43 3.52
CA PHE A 165 -5.57 19.19 2.92
C PHE A 165 -6.31 17.95 3.47
N CYS A 166 -6.57 17.90 4.78
CA CYS A 166 -7.42 16.86 5.38
C CYS A 166 -8.82 16.81 4.75
N SER A 167 -9.44 17.99 4.58
CA SER A 167 -10.77 18.07 3.96
C SER A 167 -10.75 17.60 2.51
N TYR A 168 -9.72 17.97 1.77
CA TYR A 168 -9.50 17.54 0.40
C TYR A 168 -9.37 15.99 0.32
N LEU A 169 -8.54 15.38 1.16
CA LEU A 169 -8.37 13.92 1.20
C LEU A 169 -9.69 13.21 1.50
N ARG A 170 -10.45 13.68 2.51
CA ARG A 170 -11.77 13.12 2.84
C ARG A 170 -12.72 13.13 1.65
N GLU A 171 -12.83 14.27 1.00
CA GLU A 171 -13.72 14.44 -0.16
C GLU A 171 -13.33 13.49 -1.29
N ARG A 172 -12.03 13.39 -1.62
CA ARG A 172 -11.55 12.51 -2.69
C ARG A 172 -11.80 11.03 -2.36
N CYS A 173 -11.51 10.60 -1.15
CA CYS A 173 -11.74 9.23 -0.71
C CYS A 173 -13.24 8.88 -0.67
N GLN A 174 -14.11 9.76 -0.18
CA GLN A 174 -15.55 9.56 -0.13
C GLN A 174 -16.18 9.43 -1.53
N ARG A 175 -15.65 10.16 -2.50
CA ARG A 175 -16.13 10.13 -3.89
C ARG A 175 -15.45 9.06 -4.74
N ASN A 176 -14.54 8.29 -4.17
CA ASN A 176 -13.71 7.30 -4.89
C ASN A 176 -12.96 7.92 -6.09
N LEU A 177 -12.56 9.19 -5.96
CA LEU A 177 -11.85 9.94 -6.99
C LEU A 177 -10.34 9.74 -6.85
N PRO A 178 -9.57 9.75 -7.94
CA PRO A 178 -8.11 9.71 -7.87
C PRO A 178 -7.60 10.92 -7.05
N ILE A 179 -6.59 10.68 -6.19
CA ILE A 179 -6.02 11.74 -5.34
C ILE A 179 -5.30 12.79 -6.18
N LEU A 180 -4.73 12.38 -7.30
CA LEU A 180 -4.19 13.27 -8.34
C LEU A 180 -5.15 13.27 -9.51
N ASP A 181 -5.62 14.44 -9.91
CA ASP A 181 -6.46 14.64 -11.09
C ASP A 181 -5.57 15.18 -12.21
N PRO A 182 -5.22 14.36 -13.23
CA PRO A 182 -4.35 14.81 -14.30
C PRO A 182 -4.96 15.96 -15.14
N GLU A 183 -6.28 16.17 -15.07
CA GLU A 183 -6.94 17.27 -15.80
C GLU A 183 -6.84 18.62 -15.06
N ASN A 184 -6.47 18.65 -13.79
CA ASN A 184 -6.43 19.87 -12.98
C ASN A 184 -5.05 20.54 -12.91
N GLU A 185 -4.03 20.02 -13.59
CA GLU A 185 -2.72 20.68 -13.70
C GLU A 185 -2.72 21.93 -14.61
N SER A 186 -3.80 22.16 -15.35
CA SER A 186 -3.88 23.29 -16.28
C SER A 186 -4.27 24.64 -15.64
N VAL A 187 -4.59 24.72 -14.35
CA VAL A 187 -5.11 25.94 -13.69
C VAL A 187 -4.08 26.62 -12.77
N ALA A 188 -2.92 26.03 -12.54
CA ALA A 188 -1.89 26.59 -11.64
C ALA A 188 -0.77 27.38 -12.36
N GLY A 189 -0.95 27.72 -13.62
CA GLY A 189 0.02 28.47 -14.43
C GLY A 189 -0.59 29.73 -15.06
N ASN A 190 -0.93 30.73 -14.23
CA ASN A 190 -1.03 32.13 -14.64
C ASN A 190 -0.78 33.03 -13.42
#